data_0136a0aedb7fda62a18ea2cca81893a0
#
_entry.id   0136a0aedb7fda62a18ea2cca81893a0
#
_cell.length_a   1.000
_cell.length_b   1.000
_cell.length_c   1.000
_cell.angle_alpha   90.00
_cell.angle_beta   90.00
_cell.angle_gamma   90.00
#
_symmetry.space_group_name_H-M   'P 1'
#
loop_
_entity.id
_entity.type
_entity.pdbx_description
1 polymer ?
#
loop_
_entity_poly.entity_id
_entity_poly.type
_entity_poly.pdbx_seq_one_letter_code
_entity_poly.pdbx_strand_id
1 'polypeptide(L)'
;MIKLTGIHKSFGQLEVLKGIDLHIKEGEFVSIVGASGAGKTTLLQIIGTLDTAHEGEVVINGVEIKRLSDKQLSAFRNKELGFVFQFHQLLPEFTALENVCIPGYIARRDSKEVEEKAKELLTKLGLQDRFHHKPNELSGGEKQRVAVARALINDPKLILADEPSGSLDSENKKELHKKL
;
A
#
# COMPACT_ATOMS: atom_id res chain seq x y z
N MET A 1 -5.60 -3.95 15.89
CA MET A 1 -4.85 -3.29 14.82
C MET A 1 -5.72 -2.36 13.99
N ILE A 2 -6.72 -2.81 13.23
CA ILE A 2 -7.68 -1.98 12.47
C ILE A 2 -9.08 -2.22 13.01
N LYS A 3 -9.83 -1.15 13.24
CA LYS A 3 -11.26 -1.21 13.60
C LYS A 3 -12.02 -0.20 12.75
N LEU A 4 -13.00 -0.68 12.02
CA LEU A 4 -13.98 0.11 11.30
C LEU A 4 -15.33 -0.08 11.99
N THR A 5 -16.09 1.00 12.15
CA THR A 5 -17.42 0.94 12.76
C THR A 5 -18.38 1.79 11.94
N GLY A 6 -19.42 1.15 11.40
CA GLY A 6 -20.49 1.81 10.65
C GLY A 6 -20.00 2.64 9.46
N ILE A 7 -19.07 2.13 8.64
CA ILE A 7 -18.51 2.89 7.51
C ILE A 7 -19.51 3.00 6.38
N HIS A 8 -19.90 4.24 6.06
CA HIS A 8 -20.70 4.58 4.89
C HIS A 8 -19.92 5.44 3.90
N LYS A 9 -20.08 5.15 2.62
CA LYS A 9 -19.51 5.94 1.52
C LYS A 9 -20.43 5.93 0.31
N SER A 10 -20.68 7.14 -0.24
CA SER A 10 -21.49 7.33 -1.45
C SER A 10 -20.73 8.15 -2.48
N PHE A 11 -21.04 7.95 -3.75
CA PHE A 11 -20.61 8.76 -4.88
C PHE A 11 -21.86 9.24 -5.62
N GLY A 12 -22.20 10.52 -5.43
CA GLY A 12 -23.47 11.06 -5.86
C GLY A 12 -24.64 10.33 -5.15
N GLN A 13 -25.54 9.73 -5.93
CA GLN A 13 -26.67 8.96 -5.40
C GLN A 13 -26.34 7.47 -5.15
N LEU A 14 -25.17 6.99 -5.55
CA LEU A 14 -24.78 5.60 -5.39
C LEU A 14 -24.11 5.40 -4.04
N GLU A 15 -24.77 4.71 -3.12
CA GLU A 15 -24.18 4.26 -1.86
C GLU A 15 -23.36 2.98 -2.11
N VAL A 16 -22.02 3.08 -1.95
CA VAL A 16 -21.05 2.02 -2.23
C VAL A 16 -20.72 1.21 -0.98
N LEU A 17 -20.54 1.88 0.16
CA LEU A 17 -20.35 1.22 1.45
C LEU A 17 -21.54 1.54 2.35
N LYS A 18 -22.14 0.49 2.92
CA LYS A 18 -23.45 0.54 3.61
C LYS A 18 -23.32 0.02 5.04
N GLY A 19 -22.62 0.77 5.90
CA GLY A 19 -22.46 0.42 7.30
C GLY A 19 -21.50 -0.75 7.52
N ILE A 20 -20.25 -0.66 6.99
CA ILE A 20 -19.25 -1.72 7.14
C ILE A 20 -18.63 -1.67 8.53
N ASP A 21 -18.71 -2.79 9.24
CA ASP A 21 -17.96 -3.08 10.46
C ASP A 21 -16.87 -4.09 10.14
N LEU A 22 -15.63 -3.81 10.59
CA LEU A 22 -14.49 -4.69 10.36
C LEU A 22 -13.50 -4.57 11.52
N HIS A 23 -13.00 -5.70 11.99
CA HIS A 23 -11.95 -5.73 12.99
C HIS A 23 -10.83 -6.68 12.53
N ILE A 24 -9.64 -6.15 12.35
CA ILE A 24 -8.43 -6.91 11.97
C ILE A 24 -7.42 -6.78 13.10
N LYS A 25 -6.94 -7.91 13.62
CA LYS A 25 -5.90 -7.96 14.65
C LYS A 25 -4.51 -7.82 14.04
N GLU A 26 -3.53 -7.60 14.88
CA GLU A 26 -2.13 -7.59 14.47
C GLU A 26 -1.70 -8.98 14.00
N GLY A 27 -0.95 -9.03 12.90
CA GLY A 27 -0.47 -10.26 12.29
C GLY A 27 -1.52 -11.04 11.48
N GLU A 28 -2.76 -10.55 11.37
CA GLU A 28 -3.75 -11.18 10.51
C GLU A 28 -3.54 -10.86 9.03
N PHE A 29 -3.68 -11.88 8.20
CA PHE A 29 -3.79 -11.75 6.74
C PHE A 29 -5.27 -11.81 6.36
N VAL A 30 -5.79 -10.73 5.76
CA VAL A 30 -7.20 -10.60 5.41
C VAL A 30 -7.37 -10.37 3.91
N SER A 31 -8.25 -11.14 3.28
CA SER A 31 -8.64 -10.95 1.88
C SER A 31 -10.07 -10.40 1.79
N ILE A 32 -10.23 -9.28 1.10
CA ILE A 32 -11.53 -8.68 0.81
C ILE A 32 -11.99 -9.18 -0.56
N VAL A 33 -13.03 -10.01 -0.58
CA VAL A 33 -13.58 -10.61 -1.80
C VAL A 33 -14.98 -10.06 -2.12
N GLY A 34 -15.35 -10.06 -3.37
CA GLY A 34 -16.66 -9.60 -3.83
C GLY A 34 -16.67 -9.28 -5.33
N ALA A 35 -17.84 -9.06 -5.90
CA ALA A 35 -18.02 -8.71 -7.31
C ALA A 35 -17.28 -7.41 -7.69
N SER A 36 -17.07 -7.19 -8.99
CA SER A 36 -16.59 -5.90 -9.49
C SER A 36 -17.59 -4.80 -9.10
N GLY A 37 -17.09 -3.64 -8.67
CA GLY A 37 -17.93 -2.54 -8.18
C GLY A 37 -18.49 -2.68 -6.77
N ALA A 38 -18.20 -3.77 -6.03
CA ALA A 38 -18.68 -3.98 -4.67
C ALA A 38 -18.03 -3.08 -3.60
N GLY A 39 -17.22 -2.10 -3.98
CA GLY A 39 -16.60 -1.16 -3.05
C GLY A 39 -15.28 -1.61 -2.41
N LYS A 40 -14.66 -2.72 -2.88
CA LYS A 40 -13.39 -3.24 -2.32
C LYS A 40 -12.28 -2.20 -2.33
N THR A 41 -12.00 -1.61 -3.49
CA THR A 41 -11.01 -0.53 -3.64
C THR A 41 -11.36 0.70 -2.79
N THR A 42 -12.65 1.08 -2.72
CA THR A 42 -13.11 2.19 -1.88
C THR A 42 -12.83 1.92 -0.40
N LEU A 43 -13.11 0.70 0.06
CA LEU A 43 -12.81 0.30 1.44
C LEU A 43 -11.30 0.32 1.72
N LEU A 44 -10.48 -0.21 0.81
CA LEU A 44 -9.02 -0.15 0.92
C LEU A 44 -8.50 1.30 0.93
N GLN A 45 -9.07 2.20 0.12
CA GLN A 45 -8.72 3.62 0.12
C GLN A 45 -9.06 4.32 1.44
N ILE A 46 -10.19 3.98 2.07
CA ILE A 46 -10.59 4.52 3.37
C ILE A 46 -9.66 3.98 4.47
N ILE A 47 -9.38 2.68 4.51
CA ILE A 47 -8.40 2.10 5.44
C ILE A 47 -7.02 2.72 5.21
N GLY A 48 -6.65 2.91 3.95
CA GLY A 48 -5.40 3.54 3.53
C GLY A 48 -5.34 5.05 3.76
N THR A 49 -6.39 5.66 4.28
CA THR A 49 -6.48 7.12 4.51
C THR A 49 -6.31 7.96 3.23
N LEU A 50 -6.55 7.36 2.06
CA LEU A 50 -6.51 8.04 0.76
C LEU A 50 -7.87 8.67 0.42
N ASP A 51 -8.94 8.16 1.01
CA ASP A 51 -10.30 8.71 0.96
C ASP A 51 -10.91 8.73 2.36
N THR A 52 -11.99 9.49 2.55
CA THR A 52 -12.70 9.63 3.82
C THR A 52 -14.09 9.00 3.74
N ALA A 53 -14.47 8.24 4.76
CA ALA A 53 -15.84 7.81 4.94
C ALA A 53 -16.76 9.02 5.20
N HIS A 54 -17.99 8.99 4.69
CA HIS A 54 -18.99 10.00 5.02
C HIS A 54 -19.47 9.85 6.46
N GLU A 55 -19.69 8.61 6.90
CA GLU A 55 -20.09 8.26 8.26
C GLU A 55 -19.23 7.11 8.77
N GLY A 56 -19.26 6.89 10.08
CA GLY A 56 -18.52 5.85 10.76
C GLY A 56 -17.16 6.29 11.29
N GLU A 57 -16.45 5.36 11.89
CA GLU A 57 -15.17 5.57 12.57
C GLU A 57 -14.12 4.62 12.04
N VAL A 58 -12.91 5.14 11.82
CA VAL A 58 -11.72 4.39 11.44
C VAL A 58 -10.65 4.56 12.51
N VAL A 59 -10.26 3.46 13.14
CA VAL A 59 -9.17 3.41 14.13
C VAL A 59 -8.09 2.46 13.63
N ILE A 60 -6.85 2.92 13.54
CA ILE A 60 -5.69 2.13 13.13
C ILE A 60 -4.61 2.26 14.20
N ASN A 61 -4.15 1.13 14.75
CA ASN A 61 -3.16 1.10 15.83
C ASN A 61 -3.54 1.97 17.04
N GLY A 62 -4.85 2.04 17.38
CA GLY A 62 -5.36 2.89 18.47
C GLY A 62 -5.49 4.38 18.12
N VAL A 63 -5.13 4.77 16.89
CA VAL A 63 -5.25 6.15 16.41
C VAL A 63 -6.57 6.32 15.67
N GLU A 64 -7.42 7.23 16.13
CA GLU A 64 -8.64 7.63 15.46
C GLU A 64 -8.31 8.59 14.30
N ILE A 65 -8.49 8.11 13.07
CA ILE A 65 -8.02 8.79 11.85
C ILE A 65 -8.68 10.17 11.65
N LYS A 66 -9.95 10.32 11.97
CA LYS A 66 -10.68 11.59 11.85
C LYS A 66 -10.15 12.72 12.75
N ARG A 67 -9.37 12.40 13.79
CA ARG A 67 -8.78 13.41 14.69
C ARG A 67 -7.46 13.98 14.19
N LEU A 68 -6.88 13.39 13.16
CA LEU A 68 -5.61 13.83 12.62
C LEU A 68 -5.81 15.02 11.67
N SER A 69 -4.98 16.05 11.81
CA SER A 69 -4.84 17.09 10.79
C SER A 69 -4.20 16.51 9.52
N ASP A 70 -4.34 17.18 8.38
CA ASP A 70 -3.78 16.73 7.09
C ASP A 70 -2.29 16.42 7.16
N LYS A 71 -1.54 17.24 7.89
CA LYS A 71 -0.09 17.05 8.11
C LYS A 71 0.18 15.78 8.94
N GLN A 72 -0.59 15.55 10.00
CA GLN A 72 -0.47 14.37 10.84
C GLN A 72 -0.90 13.12 10.08
N LEU A 73 -1.98 13.21 9.29
CA LEU A 73 -2.48 12.12 8.45
C LEU A 73 -1.47 11.70 7.39
N SER A 74 -0.83 12.67 6.73
CA SER A 74 0.23 12.40 5.75
C SER A 74 1.44 11.73 6.39
N ALA A 75 1.86 12.18 7.58
CA ALA A 75 2.96 11.58 8.33
C ALA A 75 2.60 10.15 8.81
N PHE A 76 1.38 9.95 9.30
CA PHE A 76 0.85 8.65 9.70
C PHE A 76 0.84 7.67 8.52
N ARG A 77 0.30 8.08 7.37
CA ARG A 77 0.28 7.28 6.15
C ARG A 77 1.67 6.86 5.71
N ASN A 78 2.60 7.80 5.67
CA ASN A 78 3.97 7.53 5.24
C ASN A 78 4.70 6.55 6.15
N LYS A 79 4.43 6.59 7.47
CA LYS A 79 5.13 5.78 8.47
C LYS A 79 4.46 4.42 8.71
N GLU A 80 3.14 4.39 8.81
CA GLU A 80 2.42 3.20 9.30
C GLU A 80 1.85 2.34 8.18
N LEU A 81 1.71 2.88 6.94
CA LEU A 81 1.04 2.22 5.83
C LEU A 81 1.95 1.99 4.64
N GLY A 82 1.95 0.77 4.10
CA GLY A 82 2.54 0.42 2.81
C GLY A 82 1.45 0.14 1.77
N PHE A 83 1.61 0.65 0.55
CA PHE A 83 0.63 0.47 -0.52
C PHE A 83 1.22 -0.28 -1.70
N VAL A 84 0.50 -1.30 -2.16
CA VAL A 84 0.75 -2.02 -3.40
C VAL A 84 -0.49 -1.90 -4.27
N PHE A 85 -0.41 -1.08 -5.32
CA PHE A 85 -1.53 -0.84 -6.24
C PHE A 85 -1.50 -1.77 -7.45
N GLN A 86 -2.66 -2.05 -8.01
CA GLN A 86 -2.85 -2.87 -9.21
C GLN A 86 -1.99 -2.41 -10.41
N PHE A 87 -1.90 -1.11 -10.65
CA PHE A 87 -1.10 -0.51 -11.73
C PHE A 87 0.28 -0.03 -11.29
N HIS A 88 0.83 -0.57 -10.19
CA HIS A 88 2.15 -0.32 -9.61
C HIS A 88 2.41 1.15 -9.22
N GLN A 89 1.91 2.13 -9.97
CA GLN A 89 2.06 3.58 -9.77
C GLN A 89 3.53 3.99 -9.51
N LEU A 90 4.45 3.42 -10.29
CA LEU A 90 5.84 3.86 -10.28
C LEU A 90 5.96 5.17 -11.05
N LEU A 91 6.80 6.07 -10.54
CA LEU A 91 7.11 7.33 -11.19
C LEU A 91 8.07 7.06 -12.35
N PRO A 92 7.68 7.35 -13.60
CA PRO A 92 8.43 6.94 -14.78
C PRO A 92 9.77 7.67 -14.95
N GLU A 93 9.93 8.84 -14.34
CA GLU A 93 11.16 9.63 -14.36
C GLU A 93 12.27 9.03 -13.50
N PHE A 94 11.90 8.25 -12.48
CA PHE A 94 12.80 7.68 -11.49
C PHE A 94 13.12 6.22 -11.79
N THR A 95 14.32 5.80 -11.44
CA THR A 95 14.77 4.40 -11.48
C THR A 95 14.00 3.53 -10.47
N ALA A 96 14.18 2.20 -10.55
CA ALA A 96 13.63 1.27 -9.57
C ALA A 96 14.09 1.61 -8.14
N LEU A 97 15.39 1.86 -7.96
CA LEU A 97 15.98 2.22 -6.67
C LEU A 97 15.38 3.53 -6.13
N GLU A 98 15.33 4.58 -6.95
CA GLU A 98 14.77 5.87 -6.56
C GLU A 98 13.29 5.77 -6.21
N ASN A 99 12.48 5.03 -6.97
CA ASN A 99 11.09 4.77 -6.64
C ASN A 99 10.91 4.16 -5.25
N VAL A 100 11.78 3.22 -4.86
CA VAL A 100 11.75 2.61 -3.53
C VAL A 100 12.17 3.59 -2.45
N CYS A 101 13.12 4.48 -2.73
CA CYS A 101 13.64 5.45 -1.76
C CYS A 101 12.65 6.58 -1.41
N ILE A 102 11.75 6.95 -2.33
CA ILE A 102 10.85 8.11 -2.19
C ILE A 102 10.14 8.19 -0.83
N PRO A 103 9.46 7.16 -0.32
CA PRO A 103 8.78 7.27 0.97
C PRO A 103 9.75 7.48 2.15
N GLY A 104 10.97 6.94 2.08
CA GLY A 104 12.02 7.18 3.06
C GLY A 104 12.49 8.64 3.08
N TYR A 105 12.64 9.24 1.90
CA TYR A 105 12.99 10.66 1.79
C TYR A 105 11.86 11.59 2.27
N ILE A 106 10.61 11.24 1.98
CA ILE A 106 9.44 11.96 2.51
C ILE A 106 9.42 11.89 4.05
N ALA A 107 9.82 10.75 4.63
CA ALA A 107 9.98 10.59 6.08
C ALA A 107 11.20 11.35 6.66
N ARG A 108 11.99 12.05 5.82
CA ARG A 108 13.21 12.78 6.20
C ARG A 108 14.27 11.91 6.88
N ARG A 109 14.34 10.63 6.50
CA ARG A 109 15.38 9.73 6.96
C ARG A 109 16.71 10.05 6.26
N ASP A 110 17.81 9.58 6.85
CA ASP A 110 19.13 9.73 6.22
C ASP A 110 19.16 9.06 4.83
N SER A 111 19.69 9.77 3.84
CA SER A 111 19.63 9.33 2.44
C SER A 111 20.44 8.07 2.19
N LYS A 112 21.57 7.89 2.89
CA LYS A 112 22.42 6.70 2.73
C LYS A 112 21.75 5.48 3.33
N GLU A 113 21.16 5.60 4.53
CA GLU A 113 20.39 4.53 5.16
C GLU A 113 19.20 4.08 4.31
N VAL A 114 18.47 5.05 3.74
CA VAL A 114 17.33 4.76 2.86
C VAL A 114 17.78 4.03 1.61
N GLU A 115 18.88 4.48 0.97
CA GLU A 115 19.38 3.87 -0.25
C GLU A 115 19.93 2.45 0.00
N GLU A 116 20.66 2.23 1.09
CA GLU A 116 21.16 0.91 1.48
C GLU A 116 20.00 -0.06 1.73
N LYS A 117 18.98 0.36 2.48
CA LYS A 117 17.79 -0.43 2.72
C LYS A 117 17.00 -0.72 1.45
N ALA A 118 16.88 0.26 0.54
CA ALA A 118 16.21 0.06 -0.75
C ALA A 118 16.93 -0.98 -1.60
N LYS A 119 18.27 -0.95 -1.66
CA LYS A 119 19.09 -1.97 -2.34
C LYS A 119 18.90 -3.35 -1.71
N GLU A 120 18.88 -3.43 -0.37
CA GLU A 120 18.60 -4.69 0.33
C GLU A 120 17.24 -5.27 -0.04
N LEU A 121 16.19 -4.47 0.01
CA LEU A 121 14.83 -4.90 -0.34
C LEU A 121 14.72 -5.35 -1.80
N LEU A 122 15.27 -4.58 -2.73
CA LEU A 122 15.30 -4.96 -4.15
C LEU A 122 16.08 -6.25 -4.39
N THR A 123 17.22 -6.45 -3.72
CA THR A 123 18.01 -7.68 -3.81
C THR A 123 17.24 -8.88 -3.28
N LYS A 124 16.58 -8.76 -2.13
CA LYS A 124 15.70 -9.81 -1.57
C LYS A 124 14.55 -10.20 -2.52
N LEU A 125 14.12 -9.27 -3.36
CA LEU A 125 13.09 -9.48 -4.37
C LEU A 125 13.65 -9.90 -5.74
N GLY A 126 14.96 -10.19 -5.85
CA GLY A 126 15.61 -10.65 -7.08
C GLY A 126 15.75 -9.56 -8.14
N LEU A 127 15.96 -8.30 -7.72
CA LEU A 127 16.08 -7.13 -8.60
C LEU A 127 17.47 -6.44 -8.48
N GLN A 128 18.51 -7.16 -8.02
CA GLN A 128 19.84 -6.59 -7.84
C GLN A 128 20.43 -5.99 -9.14
N ASP A 129 20.07 -6.55 -10.30
CA ASP A 129 20.53 -6.09 -11.61
C ASP A 129 19.60 -5.04 -12.24
N ARG A 130 18.62 -4.55 -11.50
CA ARG A 130 17.56 -3.63 -11.97
C ARG A 130 17.52 -2.28 -11.25
N PHE A 131 18.45 -2.01 -10.34
CA PHE A 131 18.44 -0.78 -9.52
C PHE A 131 18.31 0.49 -10.35
N HIS A 132 19.02 0.58 -11.46
CA HIS A 132 19.09 1.76 -12.32
C HIS A 132 18.14 1.74 -13.52
N HIS A 133 17.31 0.69 -13.65
CA HIS A 133 16.32 0.61 -14.72
C HIS A 133 15.12 1.49 -14.39
N LYS A 134 14.58 2.16 -15.41
CA LYS A 134 13.33 2.91 -15.31
C LYS A 134 12.12 1.99 -15.49
N PRO A 135 10.92 2.41 -15.05
CA PRO A 135 9.72 1.57 -15.14
C PRO A 135 9.42 1.04 -16.55
N ASN A 136 9.70 1.79 -17.61
CA ASN A 136 9.52 1.35 -19.00
C ASN A 136 10.48 0.23 -19.44
N GLU A 137 11.57 0.02 -18.71
CA GLU A 137 12.58 -1.02 -18.97
C GLU A 137 12.33 -2.29 -18.12
N LEU A 138 11.29 -2.29 -17.29
CA LEU A 138 10.93 -3.38 -16.40
C LEU A 138 9.70 -4.14 -16.91
N SER A 139 9.72 -5.46 -16.76
CA SER A 139 8.53 -6.30 -16.96
C SER A 139 7.43 -5.98 -15.91
N GLY A 140 6.19 -6.43 -16.16
CA GLY A 140 5.10 -6.25 -15.20
C GLY A 140 5.39 -6.84 -13.83
N GLY A 141 5.98 -8.04 -13.77
CA GLY A 141 6.37 -8.68 -12.52
C GLY A 141 7.52 -7.95 -11.80
N GLU A 142 8.49 -7.38 -12.54
CA GLU A 142 9.56 -6.56 -11.95
C GLU A 142 8.99 -5.26 -11.38
N LYS A 143 8.09 -4.57 -12.09
CA LYS A 143 7.37 -3.39 -11.58
C LYS A 143 6.62 -3.68 -10.29
N GLN A 144 5.95 -4.83 -10.23
CA GLN A 144 5.22 -5.26 -9.04
C GLN A 144 6.17 -5.44 -7.85
N ARG A 145 7.31 -6.11 -8.07
CA ARG A 145 8.31 -6.29 -7.01
C ARG A 145 8.94 -4.96 -6.56
N VAL A 146 9.17 -4.01 -7.47
CA VAL A 146 9.58 -2.64 -7.10
C VAL A 146 8.51 -1.95 -6.24
N ALA A 147 7.22 -2.07 -6.60
CA ALA A 147 6.13 -1.51 -5.81
C ALA A 147 6.03 -2.13 -4.41
N VAL A 148 6.28 -3.44 -4.28
CA VAL A 148 6.38 -4.13 -2.97
C VAL A 148 7.57 -3.61 -2.17
N ALA A 149 8.76 -3.50 -2.76
CA ALA A 149 9.93 -2.93 -2.08
C ALA A 149 9.66 -1.51 -1.58
N ARG A 150 9.02 -0.67 -2.42
CA ARG A 150 8.61 0.69 -2.05
C ARG A 150 7.64 0.71 -0.86
N ALA A 151 6.68 -0.21 -0.84
CA ALA A 151 5.73 -0.31 0.25
C ALA A 151 6.41 -0.65 1.59
N LEU A 152 7.53 -1.38 1.56
CA LEU A 152 8.24 -1.89 2.74
C LEU A 152 9.33 -0.95 3.29
N ILE A 153 9.73 0.11 2.57
CA ILE A 153 10.91 0.91 2.90
C ILE A 153 10.87 1.55 4.30
N ASN A 154 9.69 1.93 4.77
CA ASN A 154 9.48 2.55 6.07
C ASN A 154 9.07 1.58 7.18
N ASP A 155 9.17 0.25 6.99
CA ASP A 155 8.73 -0.79 7.92
C ASP A 155 7.28 -0.59 8.38
N PRO A 156 6.32 -0.49 7.45
CA PRO A 156 4.95 -0.19 7.81
C PRO A 156 4.35 -1.32 8.65
N LYS A 157 3.43 -0.97 9.55
CA LYS A 157 2.68 -1.95 10.34
C LYS A 157 1.51 -2.56 9.59
N LEU A 158 1.07 -1.92 8.52
CA LEU A 158 -0.03 -2.36 7.68
C LEU A 158 0.35 -2.27 6.20
N ILE A 159 0.17 -3.37 5.48
CA ILE A 159 0.30 -3.38 4.02
C ILE A 159 -1.11 -3.53 3.43
N LEU A 160 -1.44 -2.64 2.53
CA LEU A 160 -2.67 -2.65 1.75
C LEU A 160 -2.34 -2.97 0.30
N ALA A 161 -2.94 -4.04 -0.22
CA ALA A 161 -2.72 -4.48 -1.59
C ALA A 161 -4.05 -4.53 -2.34
N ASP A 162 -4.16 -3.77 -3.43
CA ASP A 162 -5.31 -3.80 -4.33
C ASP A 162 -4.96 -4.64 -5.55
N GLU A 163 -5.57 -5.83 -5.65
CA GLU A 163 -5.32 -6.84 -6.69
C GLU A 163 -3.82 -7.07 -7.00
N PRO A 164 -2.98 -7.37 -6.00
CA PRO A 164 -1.53 -7.42 -6.15
C PRO A 164 -1.07 -8.50 -7.14
N SER A 165 -1.93 -9.43 -7.49
CA SER A 165 -1.67 -10.53 -8.41
C SER A 165 -2.32 -10.36 -9.79
N GLY A 166 -2.99 -9.24 -10.06
CA GLY A 166 -3.71 -9.00 -11.32
C GLY A 166 -2.83 -9.03 -12.56
N SER A 167 -1.54 -8.72 -12.42
CA SER A 167 -0.53 -8.72 -13.49
C SER A 167 0.48 -9.87 -13.41
N LEU A 168 0.34 -10.78 -12.43
CA LEU A 168 1.25 -11.91 -12.26
C LEU A 168 0.66 -13.19 -12.84
N ASP A 169 1.48 -13.96 -13.54
CA ASP A 169 1.18 -15.34 -13.89
C ASP A 169 1.13 -16.24 -12.64
N SER A 170 0.62 -17.46 -12.80
CA SER A 170 0.34 -18.37 -11.69
C SER A 170 1.57 -18.80 -10.87
N GLU A 171 2.79 -18.70 -11.42
CA GLU A 171 4.02 -19.02 -10.70
C GLU A 171 4.48 -17.86 -9.82
N ASN A 172 4.43 -16.65 -10.33
CA ASN A 172 4.78 -15.43 -9.59
C ASN A 172 3.81 -15.12 -8.44
N LYS A 173 2.53 -15.55 -8.57
CA LYS A 173 1.54 -15.46 -7.46
C LYS A 173 1.98 -16.24 -6.23
N LYS A 174 2.46 -17.50 -6.42
CA LYS A 174 2.91 -18.36 -5.31
C LYS A 174 4.18 -17.82 -4.62
N GLU A 175 5.05 -17.18 -5.39
CA GLU A 175 6.29 -16.61 -4.85
C GLU A 175 6.05 -15.33 -4.06
N LEU A 176 5.12 -14.48 -4.50
CA LEU A 176 4.72 -13.28 -3.77
C LEU A 176 4.09 -13.63 -2.41
N HIS A 177 3.23 -14.64 -2.35
CA HIS A 177 2.61 -15.13 -1.10
C HIS A 177 3.59 -15.73 -0.09
N LYS A 178 4.79 -16.14 -0.51
CA LYS A 178 5.83 -16.65 0.39
C LYS A 178 6.76 -15.56 0.94
N LYS A 179 6.73 -14.36 0.36
CA LYS A 179 7.66 -13.26 0.68
C LYS A 179 6.97 -12.08 1.39
N LEU A 180 5.62 -12.13 1.50
CA LEU A 180 4.79 -11.26 2.33
C LEU A 180 4.47 -11.92 3.67
#